data_4865363283981bc95550755d37560318
#
_entry.id   4865363283981bc95550755d37560318
#
_cell.length_a   1.000
_cell.length_b   1.000
_cell.length_c   1.000
_cell.angle_alpha   90.00
_cell.angle_beta   90.00
_cell.angle_gamma   90.00
#
_symmetry.space_group_name_H-M   'P 1'
#
loop_
_entity.id
_entity.type
_entity.pdbx_description
1 polymer ?
#
loop_
_entity_poly.entity_id
_entity_poly.type
_entity_poly.pdbx_seq_one_letter_code
_entity_poly.pdbx_strand_id
1 'polypeptide(L)'
;MPQSRADATSAAVPRISYLVGSNSTSNAGLSFQFPSGNNTITRNLTNSSSIFTMQNQLFDSVTVTGPIVFSLWLSSNKTGRVTLGLTLAGGFNITTGQIQEDLAMMPANVSITLAPSVNTLLFGSQVKFSVWANPPKGTSVTLHWGSQTRPSSVLIPLSGYSFVNNVAILDKLLRPASNFDLLASTGNNVVLIQASIVAAFGSSDVQRVNLTIVGPGPNHLPIYNQSRSGNEAFPLTQFPPFSYNFQWAYPSNATEGVYQISIDVIDSQGHLASKFGGSSSFGLFKGGTPPFNFLPYAAIGGAAVAGGGLYYGTKRRTKRYLAPFEYFNTLTGGELNGGTMTVEGNTGSGKTLLSEQLMFEDLRRGRPCVFVATGDFPANIRQNMKSMGLDVTGYEQSGLLSFVDAYSSEAGLESREKFSTPSLGDLTTLGMKITSSLPFDKAKGASLYLDSLVPLASKAKAESIISFVQSVGARMRGMGGKAVFTLGPSVDGAVQRQLEDLADCVVQMEAFEERGIRRRRLKIAKLRARRHQEGWSVFAIEDGKGIIFYSKKPKT
;
A
#
# COMPACT_ATOMS: atom_id res chain seq x y z
N MET A 1 12.77 -9.08 -1.57
CA MET A 1 11.42 -9.63 -1.71
C MET A 1 10.54 -8.90 -0.74
N PRO A 2 9.53 -8.16 -1.14
CA PRO A 2 8.46 -7.82 -0.26
C PRO A 2 7.51 -9.03 -0.22
N GLN A 3 7.25 -9.53 0.97
CA GLN A 3 6.16 -10.45 1.19
C GLN A 3 4.85 -9.70 0.99
N SER A 4 3.93 -10.33 0.27
CA SER A 4 2.57 -9.84 0.16
C SER A 4 1.96 -9.72 1.56
N ARG A 5 1.05 -8.76 1.73
CA ARG A 5 0.17 -8.60 2.91
C ARG A 5 -0.49 -9.91 3.38
N ALA A 6 -0.41 -10.99 2.57
CA ALA A 6 -1.00 -12.29 2.83
C ALA A 6 -0.20 -13.19 3.79
N ASP A 7 1.08 -12.92 4.05
CA ASP A 7 1.90 -13.74 4.95
C ASP A 7 2.00 -13.15 6.38
N ALA A 8 1.52 -11.94 6.58
CA ALA A 8 1.28 -11.39 7.90
C ALA A 8 -0.17 -11.70 8.28
N THR A 9 -0.40 -12.83 8.93
CA THR A 9 -1.64 -13.05 9.69
C THR A 9 -1.67 -12.03 10.82
N SER A 10 -2.03 -10.77 10.52
CA SER A 10 -2.36 -9.84 11.58
C SER A 10 -3.73 -10.24 12.09
N ALA A 11 -3.77 -10.86 13.25
CA ALA A 11 -5.00 -10.98 14.03
C ALA A 11 -5.64 -9.59 14.15
N ALA A 12 -6.97 -9.55 14.24
CA ALA A 12 -7.66 -8.31 14.53
C ALA A 12 -7.17 -7.77 15.88
N VAL A 13 -6.60 -6.57 15.87
CA VAL A 13 -6.05 -5.91 17.06
C VAL A 13 -7.00 -4.80 17.49
N PRO A 14 -7.53 -4.84 18.72
CA PRO A 14 -8.36 -3.76 19.25
C PRO A 14 -7.47 -2.54 19.57
N ARG A 15 -7.62 -1.47 18.78
CA ARG A 15 -6.89 -0.21 18.98
C ARG A 15 -7.78 0.79 19.70
N ILE A 16 -7.29 1.35 20.80
CA ILE A 16 -8.03 2.34 21.61
C ILE A 16 -7.49 3.72 21.30
N SER A 17 -8.35 4.57 20.72
CA SER A 17 -8.08 5.99 20.51
C SER A 17 -8.74 6.82 21.61
N TYR A 18 -7.95 7.54 22.39
CA TYR A 18 -8.43 8.41 23.47
C TYR A 18 -8.71 9.82 22.96
N LEU A 19 -9.76 10.45 23.51
CA LEU A 19 -10.03 11.86 23.28
C LEU A 19 -9.03 12.69 24.09
N VAL A 20 -8.32 13.57 23.40
CA VAL A 20 -7.25 14.40 23.95
C VAL A 20 -7.38 15.86 23.50
N GLY A 21 -6.51 16.73 24.01
CA GLY A 21 -6.46 18.14 23.62
C GLY A 21 -7.26 19.06 24.53
N SER A 22 -7.60 20.27 24.05
CA SER A 22 -8.32 21.30 24.79
C SER A 22 -9.80 21.37 24.42
N ASN A 23 -10.57 22.19 25.14
CA ASN A 23 -11.99 22.42 24.84
C ASN A 23 -12.24 23.21 23.55
N SER A 24 -11.19 23.79 22.93
CA SER A 24 -11.35 24.47 21.63
C SER A 24 -11.55 23.45 20.50
N THR A 25 -12.37 23.81 19.52
CA THR A 25 -12.63 22.93 18.35
C THR A 25 -11.38 22.65 17.53
N SER A 26 -10.41 23.55 17.54
CA SER A 26 -9.15 23.43 16.80
C SER A 26 -8.12 22.49 17.46
N ASN A 27 -8.23 22.25 18.79
CA ASN A 27 -7.25 21.49 19.56
C ASN A 27 -7.80 20.19 20.17
N ALA A 28 -9.00 19.78 19.80
CA ALA A 28 -9.57 18.50 20.22
C ALA A 28 -9.09 17.39 19.27
N GLY A 29 -8.50 16.34 19.82
CA GLY A 29 -7.82 15.30 19.04
C GLY A 29 -8.13 13.88 19.49
N LEU A 30 -7.64 12.94 18.68
CA LEU A 30 -7.57 11.51 18.97
C LEU A 30 -6.11 11.09 19.09
N SER A 31 -5.80 10.25 20.07
CA SER A 31 -4.46 9.70 20.30
C SER A 31 -4.53 8.25 20.76
N PHE A 32 -3.55 7.44 20.35
CA PHE A 32 -3.37 6.09 20.90
C PHE A 32 -2.72 6.08 22.28
N GLN A 33 -2.22 7.21 22.73
CA GLN A 33 -1.63 7.33 24.05
C GLN A 33 -2.71 7.55 25.11
N PHE A 34 -2.62 6.80 26.20
CA PHE A 34 -3.50 7.00 27.35
C PHE A 34 -3.27 8.40 27.95
N PRO A 35 -4.32 9.15 28.32
CA PRO A 35 -4.18 10.47 28.92
C PRO A 35 -3.35 10.39 30.23
N SER A 36 -2.32 11.22 30.33
CA SER A 36 -1.44 11.29 31.50
C SER A 36 -1.85 12.35 32.51
N GLY A 37 -2.75 13.24 32.12
CA GLY A 37 -3.22 14.37 32.95
C GLY A 37 -4.26 13.98 33.99
N ASN A 38 -4.31 14.73 35.10
CA ASN A 38 -5.35 14.60 36.12
C ASN A 38 -6.56 15.51 35.86
N ASN A 39 -6.40 16.52 35.01
CA ASN A 39 -7.45 17.50 34.74
C ASN A 39 -8.42 16.98 33.66
N THR A 40 -9.68 16.86 34.04
CA THR A 40 -10.75 16.52 33.09
C THR A 40 -11.15 17.74 32.29
N ILE A 41 -11.20 17.60 30.97
CA ILE A 41 -11.71 18.59 30.04
C ILE A 41 -13.18 18.29 29.80
N THR A 42 -14.00 19.34 29.71
CA THR A 42 -15.45 19.19 29.52
C THR A 42 -15.97 20.04 28.38
N ARG A 43 -16.98 19.54 27.68
CA ARG A 43 -17.71 20.28 26.63
C ARG A 43 -19.19 19.95 26.67
N ASN A 44 -20.02 20.98 26.61
CA ASN A 44 -21.44 20.78 26.42
C ASN A 44 -21.73 20.34 24.99
N LEU A 45 -22.41 19.22 24.86
CA LEU A 45 -22.86 18.70 23.58
C LEU A 45 -24.17 19.38 23.18
N THR A 46 -24.25 19.73 21.91
CA THR A 46 -25.43 20.32 21.28
C THR A 46 -25.81 19.52 20.05
N ASN A 47 -26.81 19.95 19.30
CA ASN A 47 -27.18 19.39 18.01
C ASN A 47 -26.06 19.52 16.95
N SER A 48 -25.04 20.36 17.22
CA SER A 48 -23.85 20.48 16.40
C SER A 48 -22.78 19.46 16.82
N SER A 49 -22.15 18.82 15.87
CA SER A 49 -21.11 17.82 16.12
C SER A 49 -19.87 18.41 16.77
N SER A 50 -19.44 17.82 17.88
CA SER A 50 -18.11 18.01 18.43
C SER A 50 -17.17 17.01 17.75
N ILE A 51 -16.11 17.51 17.11
CA ILE A 51 -15.21 16.71 16.28
C ILE A 51 -13.85 16.57 16.98
N PHE A 52 -13.35 15.33 17.02
CA PHE A 52 -12.02 14.96 17.49
C PHE A 52 -11.26 14.34 16.32
N THR A 53 -10.09 14.85 16.01
CA THR A 53 -9.34 14.46 14.81
C THR A 53 -7.98 13.91 15.19
N MET A 54 -7.57 12.79 14.60
CA MET A 54 -6.21 12.29 14.72
C MET A 54 -5.24 13.25 14.04
N GLN A 55 -4.11 13.55 14.68
CA GLN A 55 -3.18 14.58 14.21
C GLN A 55 -2.64 14.26 12.80
N ASN A 56 -2.26 13.02 12.58
CA ASN A 56 -1.67 12.59 11.32
C ASN A 56 -2.74 12.03 10.37
N GLN A 57 -2.50 12.20 9.08
CA GLN A 57 -3.21 11.43 8.04
C GLN A 57 -2.71 9.99 8.05
N LEU A 58 -3.56 9.09 7.59
CA LEU A 58 -3.19 7.69 7.39
C LEU A 58 -2.18 7.54 6.25
N PHE A 59 -1.09 6.84 6.50
CA PHE A 59 -0.04 6.56 5.53
C PHE A 59 -0.25 5.24 4.77
N ASP A 60 -1.28 4.48 5.12
CA ASP A 60 -1.80 3.35 4.34
C ASP A 60 -3.27 3.14 4.69
N SER A 61 -4.00 2.42 3.84
CA SER A 61 -5.38 2.03 4.13
C SER A 61 -5.43 0.91 5.16
N VAL A 62 -6.35 1.00 6.10
CA VAL A 62 -6.47 0.09 7.24
C VAL A 62 -7.85 -0.59 7.23
N THR A 63 -7.88 -1.89 7.49
CA THR A 63 -9.13 -2.64 7.57
C THR A 63 -9.71 -2.61 8.98
N VAL A 64 -10.98 -2.24 9.09
CA VAL A 64 -11.80 -2.37 10.31
C VAL A 64 -12.44 -3.75 10.31
N THR A 65 -12.15 -4.55 11.33
CA THR A 65 -12.49 -5.99 11.33
C THR A 65 -13.70 -6.36 12.18
N GLY A 66 -14.29 -5.39 12.88
CA GLY A 66 -15.42 -5.67 13.77
C GLY A 66 -16.10 -4.42 14.29
N PRO A 67 -17.04 -4.58 15.23
CA PRO A 67 -17.80 -3.47 15.81
C PRO A 67 -16.89 -2.47 16.53
N ILE A 68 -17.28 -1.20 16.45
CA ILE A 68 -16.59 -0.08 17.06
C ILE A 68 -17.27 0.24 18.39
N VAL A 69 -16.50 0.37 19.46
CA VAL A 69 -17.01 0.67 20.80
C VAL A 69 -16.61 2.07 21.21
N PHE A 70 -17.59 2.91 21.48
CA PHE A 70 -17.41 4.26 22.01
C PHE A 70 -17.60 4.20 23.52
N SER A 71 -16.58 4.53 24.29
CA SER A 71 -16.60 4.65 25.75
C SER A 71 -16.51 6.11 26.11
N LEU A 72 -17.65 6.73 26.42
CA LEU A 72 -17.76 8.17 26.64
C LEU A 72 -18.16 8.47 28.09
N TRP A 73 -17.40 9.32 28.75
CA TRP A 73 -17.77 9.85 30.05
C TRP A 73 -18.74 11.02 29.86
N LEU A 74 -19.98 10.79 30.19
CA LEU A 74 -21.08 11.74 30.01
C LEU A 74 -21.77 12.08 31.33
N SER A 75 -22.26 13.30 31.43
CA SER A 75 -23.20 13.72 32.50
C SER A 75 -24.30 14.61 31.93
N SER A 76 -25.37 14.76 32.66
CA SER A 76 -26.46 15.68 32.33
C SER A 76 -26.82 16.54 33.56
N ASN A 77 -27.32 17.74 33.35
CA ASN A 77 -27.84 18.57 34.47
C ASN A 77 -29.15 18.05 35.04
N LYS A 78 -29.83 17.11 34.39
CA LYS A 78 -31.02 16.41 34.84
C LYS A 78 -30.96 14.97 34.39
N THR A 79 -31.38 14.04 35.24
CA THR A 79 -31.56 12.64 34.82
C THR A 79 -32.63 12.55 33.74
N GLY A 80 -32.36 11.79 32.69
CA GLY A 80 -33.33 11.59 31.63
C GLY A 80 -32.73 11.08 30.34
N ARG A 81 -33.63 10.73 29.44
CA ARG A 81 -33.29 10.14 28.14
C ARG A 81 -32.84 11.21 27.15
N VAL A 82 -31.69 10.98 26.53
CA VAL A 82 -31.07 11.89 25.57
C VAL A 82 -30.72 11.12 24.30
N THR A 83 -30.94 11.74 23.13
CA THR A 83 -30.45 11.19 21.86
C THR A 83 -29.02 11.63 21.65
N LEU A 84 -28.15 10.66 21.43
CA LEU A 84 -26.73 10.85 21.08
C LEU A 84 -26.52 10.42 19.65
N GLY A 85 -25.79 11.21 18.86
CA GLY A 85 -25.32 10.82 17.53
C GLY A 85 -23.82 10.69 17.53
N LEU A 86 -23.34 9.60 16.93
CA LEU A 86 -21.95 9.19 16.89
C LEU A 86 -21.54 8.89 15.46
N THR A 87 -20.38 9.35 15.04
CA THR A 87 -19.80 9.02 13.74
C THR A 87 -18.29 8.82 13.88
N LEU A 88 -17.78 7.73 13.33
CA LEU A 88 -16.36 7.53 13.06
C LEU A 88 -16.14 7.60 11.55
N ALA A 89 -15.18 8.40 11.11
CA ALA A 89 -14.85 8.58 9.71
C ALA A 89 -13.33 8.47 9.48
N GLY A 90 -12.96 7.99 8.30
CA GLY A 90 -11.57 7.90 7.83
C GLY A 90 -11.55 7.85 6.32
N GLY A 91 -11.81 9.02 5.69
CA GLY A 91 -12.13 9.15 4.26
C GLY A 91 -13.61 8.97 3.96
N PHE A 92 -14.25 7.97 4.58
CA PHE A 92 -15.70 7.74 4.59
C PHE A 92 -16.21 7.71 6.02
N ASN A 93 -17.55 7.76 6.18
CA ASN A 93 -18.18 7.40 7.43
C ASN A 93 -18.08 5.88 7.61
N ILE A 94 -17.21 5.45 8.52
CA ILE A 94 -17.02 4.04 8.85
C ILE A 94 -18.23 3.50 9.59
N THR A 95 -18.73 4.28 10.54
CA THR A 95 -20.00 4.00 11.23
C THR A 95 -20.68 5.30 11.58
N THR A 96 -22.00 5.31 11.52
CA THR A 96 -22.86 6.39 12.01
C THR A 96 -24.07 5.79 12.70
N GLY A 97 -24.37 6.27 13.89
CA GLY A 97 -25.52 5.79 14.64
C GLY A 97 -26.11 6.87 15.54
N GLN A 98 -27.40 6.75 15.79
CA GLN A 98 -28.14 7.52 16.81
C GLN A 98 -28.69 6.54 17.83
N ILE A 99 -28.48 6.86 19.09
CA ILE A 99 -28.97 6.05 20.19
C ILE A 99 -29.67 6.94 21.23
N GLN A 100 -30.51 6.33 22.03
CA GLN A 100 -31.11 6.96 23.20
C GLN A 100 -30.50 6.37 24.45
N GLU A 101 -29.92 7.24 25.29
CA GLU A 101 -29.27 6.85 26.54
C GLU A 101 -29.87 7.64 27.73
N ASP A 102 -30.03 6.95 28.84
CA ASP A 102 -30.45 7.56 30.11
C ASP A 102 -29.21 8.07 30.86
N LEU A 103 -29.02 9.38 30.85
CA LEU A 103 -27.87 10.01 31.46
C LEU A 103 -28.09 10.40 32.91
N ALA A 104 -27.08 10.15 33.74
CA ALA A 104 -27.03 10.56 35.13
C ALA A 104 -26.53 12.00 35.28
N MET A 105 -26.83 12.62 36.43
CA MET A 105 -26.29 13.95 36.78
C MET A 105 -24.78 13.91 37.07
N MET A 106 -24.30 12.79 37.60
CA MET A 106 -22.84 12.59 37.77
C MET A 106 -22.20 11.98 36.54
N PRO A 107 -20.95 12.33 36.22
CA PRO A 107 -20.25 11.74 35.11
C PRO A 107 -20.17 10.21 35.23
N ALA A 108 -20.70 9.52 34.22
CA ALA A 108 -20.66 8.06 34.11
C ALA A 108 -20.11 7.65 32.75
N ASN A 109 -19.46 6.49 32.68
CA ASN A 109 -19.01 5.92 31.43
C ASN A 109 -20.18 5.25 30.71
N VAL A 110 -20.48 5.72 29.51
CA VAL A 110 -21.49 5.17 28.62
C VAL A 110 -20.78 4.43 27.49
N SER A 111 -21.06 3.14 27.35
CA SER A 111 -20.45 2.29 26.32
C SER A 111 -21.46 2.01 25.22
N ILE A 112 -21.13 2.41 23.99
CA ILE A 112 -21.99 2.31 22.82
C ILE A 112 -21.26 1.52 21.74
N THR A 113 -21.90 0.48 21.22
CA THR A 113 -21.33 -0.37 20.16
C THR A 113 -22.08 -0.16 18.86
N LEU A 114 -21.36 0.18 17.79
CA LEU A 114 -21.90 0.32 16.45
C LEU A 114 -21.15 -0.58 15.46
N ALA A 115 -21.91 -1.25 14.59
CA ALA A 115 -21.32 -2.01 13.48
C ALA A 115 -20.75 -1.04 12.42
N PRO A 116 -19.61 -1.36 11.79
CA PRO A 116 -19.11 -0.57 10.68
C PRO A 116 -19.99 -0.76 9.44
N SER A 117 -20.32 0.32 8.76
CA SER A 117 -20.97 0.30 7.44
C SER A 117 -19.97 0.19 6.29
N VAL A 118 -18.74 0.62 6.55
CA VAL A 118 -17.59 0.52 5.65
C VAL A 118 -16.41 -0.03 6.45
N ASN A 119 -15.69 -1.00 5.90
CA ASN A 119 -14.62 -1.71 6.61
C ASN A 119 -13.21 -1.18 6.29
N THR A 120 -13.08 0.04 5.78
CA THR A 120 -11.77 0.57 5.38
C THR A 120 -11.61 2.02 5.79
N LEU A 121 -10.58 2.30 6.57
CA LEU A 121 -10.02 3.63 6.77
C LEU A 121 -9.06 3.91 5.61
N LEU A 122 -9.27 5.02 4.90
CA LEU A 122 -8.55 5.28 3.66
C LEU A 122 -7.20 5.95 3.89
N PHE A 123 -6.22 5.55 3.08
CA PHE A 123 -4.96 6.28 2.91
C PHE A 123 -5.20 7.78 2.69
N GLY A 124 -4.33 8.63 3.25
CA GLY A 124 -4.38 10.08 3.10
C GLY A 124 -5.50 10.78 3.87
N SER A 125 -6.43 10.03 4.48
CA SER A 125 -7.49 10.58 5.30
C SER A 125 -7.05 10.74 6.76
N GLN A 126 -7.70 11.65 7.49
CA GLN A 126 -7.60 11.72 8.94
C GLN A 126 -8.74 10.92 9.59
N VAL A 127 -8.41 10.17 10.63
CA VAL A 127 -9.44 9.52 11.46
C VAL A 127 -10.13 10.59 12.29
N LYS A 128 -11.46 10.66 12.19
CA LYS A 128 -12.29 11.64 12.89
C LYS A 128 -13.40 10.94 13.64
N PHE A 129 -13.55 11.29 14.90
CA PHE A 129 -14.70 10.95 15.70
C PHE A 129 -15.55 12.20 15.90
N SER A 130 -16.85 12.11 15.66
CA SER A 130 -17.79 13.17 15.97
C SER A 130 -18.92 12.68 16.86
N VAL A 131 -19.30 13.52 17.80
CA VAL A 131 -20.39 13.28 18.73
C VAL A 131 -21.26 14.54 18.87
N TRP A 132 -22.57 14.34 18.91
CA TRP A 132 -23.55 15.38 19.20
C TRP A 132 -24.64 14.84 20.10
N ALA A 133 -25.36 15.74 20.75
CA ALA A 133 -26.51 15.39 21.60
C ALA A 133 -27.71 16.25 21.25
N ASN A 134 -28.91 15.65 21.29
CA ASN A 134 -30.17 16.35 21.22
C ASN A 134 -30.96 16.14 22.53
N PRO A 135 -30.64 16.92 23.56
CA PRO A 135 -31.32 16.82 24.85
C PRO A 135 -32.69 17.46 24.80
N PRO A 136 -33.64 17.00 25.63
CA PRO A 136 -34.93 17.69 25.86
C PRO A 136 -34.73 19.13 26.33
N LYS A 137 -35.73 19.98 26.12
CA LYS A 137 -35.70 21.39 26.54
C LYS A 137 -35.35 21.55 28.03
N GLY A 138 -34.35 22.37 28.30
CA GLY A 138 -33.85 22.63 29.66
C GLY A 138 -32.92 21.55 30.21
N THR A 139 -32.50 20.60 29.38
CA THR A 139 -31.48 19.61 29.70
C THR A 139 -30.19 19.96 28.95
N SER A 140 -29.05 19.79 29.57
CA SER A 140 -27.72 19.92 28.95
C SER A 140 -26.94 18.64 29.16
N VAL A 141 -26.13 18.26 28.15
CA VAL A 141 -25.26 17.07 28.19
C VAL A 141 -23.83 17.53 28.13
N THR A 142 -23.00 17.01 29.02
CA THR A 142 -21.57 17.33 29.09
C THR A 142 -20.76 16.10 28.83
N LEU A 143 -19.84 16.18 27.84
CA LEU A 143 -18.79 15.20 27.56
C LEU A 143 -17.55 15.55 28.39
N HIS A 144 -16.95 14.52 29.00
CA HIS A 144 -15.74 14.62 29.82
C HIS A 144 -14.64 13.77 29.18
N TRP A 145 -13.39 14.29 29.09
CA TRP A 145 -12.27 13.54 28.53
C TRP A 145 -10.92 14.05 29.01
N GLY A 146 -9.81 13.44 28.54
CA GLY A 146 -8.45 13.94 28.66
C GLY A 146 -7.79 13.70 30.02
N SER A 147 -8.43 13.03 30.95
CA SER A 147 -7.81 12.68 32.25
C SER A 147 -7.74 11.17 32.45
N GLN A 148 -6.87 10.73 33.36
CA GLN A 148 -6.75 9.32 33.73
C GLN A 148 -8.04 8.76 34.36
N THR A 149 -8.79 9.60 35.06
CA THR A 149 -10.03 9.19 35.74
C THR A 149 -11.25 9.17 34.83
N ARG A 150 -11.19 9.87 33.69
CA ARG A 150 -12.30 9.97 32.73
C ARG A 150 -11.74 9.90 31.29
N PRO A 151 -11.19 8.75 30.88
CA PRO A 151 -10.57 8.57 29.57
C PRO A 151 -11.62 8.21 28.53
N SER A 152 -12.39 9.20 28.02
CA SER A 152 -13.26 8.95 26.89
C SER A 152 -12.47 8.46 25.68
N SER A 153 -12.95 7.42 25.00
CA SER A 153 -12.21 6.72 23.96
C SER A 153 -13.11 6.07 22.91
N VAL A 154 -12.47 5.68 21.80
CA VAL A 154 -13.08 4.89 20.73
C VAL A 154 -12.18 3.66 20.50
N LEU A 155 -12.72 2.47 20.70
CA LEU A 155 -12.05 1.21 20.39
C LEU A 155 -12.41 0.80 18.96
N ILE A 156 -11.40 0.60 18.14
CA ILE A 156 -11.51 0.23 16.73
C ILE A 156 -10.73 -1.06 16.52
N PRO A 157 -11.36 -2.20 16.19
CA PRO A 157 -10.65 -3.42 15.84
C PRO A 157 -10.06 -3.27 14.44
N LEU A 158 -8.73 -3.30 14.33
CA LEU A 158 -7.98 -3.03 13.11
C LEU A 158 -7.12 -4.22 12.70
N SER A 159 -6.91 -4.37 11.39
CA SER A 159 -5.91 -5.28 10.83
C SER A 159 -5.15 -4.61 9.68
N GLY A 160 -3.92 -5.06 9.47
CA GLY A 160 -3.08 -4.60 8.36
C GLY A 160 -2.64 -3.13 8.47
N TYR A 161 -2.64 -2.55 9.67
CA TYR A 161 -2.22 -1.15 9.91
C TYR A 161 -0.71 -0.99 10.07
N SER A 162 0.02 -2.09 10.26
CA SER A 162 1.48 -2.10 10.24
C SER A 162 1.98 -3.41 9.68
N PHE A 163 3.02 -3.38 8.83
CA PHE A 163 3.61 -4.58 8.26
C PHE A 163 5.06 -4.36 7.83
N VAL A 164 5.82 -5.47 7.77
CA VAL A 164 7.17 -5.48 7.22
C VAL A 164 7.08 -5.50 5.70
N ASN A 165 7.50 -4.42 5.07
CA ASN A 165 7.45 -4.26 3.61
C ASN A 165 8.62 -4.96 2.91
N ASN A 166 9.82 -4.87 3.50
CA ASN A 166 11.02 -5.49 2.94
C ASN A 166 12.05 -5.78 4.03
N VAL A 167 12.83 -6.85 3.83
CA VAL A 167 14.02 -7.15 4.64
C VAL A 167 15.20 -7.34 3.69
N ALA A 168 16.18 -6.45 3.78
CA ALA A 168 17.44 -6.54 3.07
C ALA A 168 18.52 -7.10 3.98
N ILE A 169 19.29 -8.07 3.47
CA ILE A 169 20.46 -8.64 4.13
C ILE A 169 21.68 -8.14 3.37
N LEU A 170 22.59 -7.51 4.08
CA LEU A 170 23.70 -6.74 3.52
C LEU A 170 25.03 -7.18 4.14
N ASP A 171 26.08 -7.07 3.37
CA ASP A 171 27.45 -7.16 3.87
C ASP A 171 27.88 -5.84 4.55
N LYS A 172 29.04 -5.83 5.16
CA LYS A 172 29.61 -4.65 5.83
C LYS A 172 29.79 -3.43 4.91
N LEU A 173 29.83 -3.62 3.59
CA LEU A 173 29.92 -2.56 2.58
C LEU A 173 28.53 -2.14 2.06
N LEU A 174 27.46 -2.54 2.79
CA LEU A 174 26.06 -2.27 2.44
C LEU A 174 25.62 -2.85 1.07
N ARG A 175 26.27 -3.91 0.63
CA ARG A 175 25.89 -4.62 -0.61
C ARG A 175 25.00 -5.80 -0.28
N PRO A 176 23.95 -6.08 -1.06
CA PRO A 176 23.10 -7.26 -0.86
C PRO A 176 23.94 -8.55 -0.87
N ALA A 177 23.80 -9.35 0.17
CA ALA A 177 24.52 -10.61 0.32
C ALA A 177 23.58 -11.70 0.86
N SER A 178 23.71 -12.91 0.32
CA SER A 178 22.96 -14.08 0.77
C SER A 178 23.82 -15.09 1.52
N ASN A 179 25.14 -15.00 1.41
CA ASN A 179 26.09 -15.86 2.09
C ASN A 179 27.26 -15.06 2.65
N PHE A 180 27.78 -15.50 3.79
CA PHE A 180 28.86 -14.87 4.52
C PHE A 180 29.92 -15.90 4.86
N ASP A 181 31.19 -15.45 4.96
CA ASP A 181 32.31 -16.33 5.28
C ASP A 181 32.41 -16.53 6.79
N LEU A 182 32.20 -17.76 7.25
CA LEU A 182 32.35 -18.13 8.66
C LEU A 182 33.77 -17.85 9.20
N LEU A 183 34.77 -17.87 8.33
CA LEU A 183 36.19 -17.62 8.69
C LEU A 183 36.59 -16.14 8.53
N ALA A 184 35.62 -15.25 8.31
CA ALA A 184 35.91 -13.83 8.19
C ALA A 184 36.63 -13.30 9.44
N SER A 185 37.64 -12.46 9.23
CA SER A 185 38.37 -11.81 10.32
C SER A 185 37.46 -10.92 11.17
N THR A 186 37.84 -10.72 12.42
CA THR A 186 37.13 -9.80 13.33
C THR A 186 36.89 -8.43 12.67
N GLY A 187 35.66 -7.97 12.74
CA GLY A 187 35.19 -6.74 12.08
C GLY A 187 34.73 -6.93 10.63
N ASN A 188 34.99 -8.10 10.01
CA ASN A 188 34.39 -8.51 8.75
C ASN A 188 33.28 -9.56 8.93
N ASN A 189 33.20 -10.16 10.12
CA ASN A 189 32.21 -11.14 10.56
C ASN A 189 30.87 -10.49 10.92
N VAL A 190 30.29 -9.72 10.01
CA VAL A 190 29.08 -8.91 10.26
C VAL A 190 28.03 -9.15 9.19
N VAL A 191 26.81 -9.39 9.64
CA VAL A 191 25.59 -9.36 8.82
C VAL A 191 24.79 -8.12 9.20
N LEU A 192 24.52 -7.27 8.24
CA LEU A 192 23.62 -6.13 8.39
C LEU A 192 22.23 -6.49 7.88
N ILE A 193 21.20 -6.17 8.65
CA ILE A 193 19.82 -6.47 8.32
C ILE A 193 19.05 -5.16 8.38
N GLN A 194 18.44 -4.79 7.26
CA GLN A 194 17.59 -3.60 7.15
C GLN A 194 16.15 -4.04 6.97
N ALA A 195 15.30 -3.71 7.93
CA ALA A 195 13.86 -3.92 7.85
C ALA A 195 13.14 -2.63 7.46
N SER A 196 12.30 -2.71 6.47
CA SER A 196 11.44 -1.61 5.99
C SER A 196 10.02 -1.85 6.49
N ILE A 197 9.50 -0.95 7.31
CA ILE A 197 8.19 -1.07 7.97
C ILE A 197 7.25 -0.01 7.42
N VAL A 198 6.04 -0.42 7.04
CA VAL A 198 4.92 0.48 6.79
C VAL A 198 4.02 0.48 8.02
N ALA A 199 3.78 1.66 8.58
CA ALA A 199 2.86 1.88 9.68
C ALA A 199 1.84 2.95 9.27
N ALA A 200 0.57 2.57 9.18
CA ALA A 200 -0.49 3.44 8.66
C ALA A 200 -0.71 4.70 9.50
N PHE A 201 -0.43 4.63 10.80
CA PHE A 201 -0.55 5.77 11.72
C PHE A 201 0.76 6.53 11.94
N GLY A 202 1.81 6.20 11.18
CA GLY A 202 3.12 6.84 11.24
C GLY A 202 4.10 6.17 12.20
N SER A 203 5.34 6.72 12.24
CA SER A 203 6.43 6.15 13.06
C SER A 203 6.14 6.18 14.56
N SER A 204 5.39 7.16 15.04
CA SER A 204 5.00 7.28 16.45
C SER A 204 4.10 6.14 16.93
N ASP A 205 3.48 5.40 16.00
CA ASP A 205 2.68 4.22 16.31
C ASP A 205 3.52 2.93 16.38
N VAL A 206 4.78 2.96 16.03
CA VAL A 206 5.73 1.85 16.21
C VAL A 206 6.44 2.02 17.55
N GLN A 207 6.17 1.13 18.50
CA GLN A 207 6.88 1.13 19.78
C GLN A 207 8.27 0.49 19.66
N ARG A 208 8.31 -0.71 19.04
CA ARG A 208 9.52 -1.51 18.84
C ARG A 208 9.47 -2.34 17.58
N VAL A 209 10.65 -2.57 17.01
CA VAL A 209 10.89 -3.56 15.97
C VAL A 209 11.92 -4.55 16.50
N ASN A 210 11.55 -5.81 16.64
CA ASN A 210 12.40 -6.87 17.18
C ASN A 210 12.89 -7.76 16.04
N LEU A 211 14.20 -7.89 15.93
CA LEU A 211 14.86 -8.87 15.07
C LEU A 211 15.16 -10.12 15.89
N THR A 212 14.85 -11.28 15.35
CA THR A 212 15.31 -12.58 15.85
C THR A 212 16.02 -13.31 14.72
N ILE A 213 17.23 -13.81 14.98
CA ILE A 213 17.95 -14.72 14.09
C ILE A 213 17.89 -16.12 14.69
N VAL A 214 17.46 -17.06 13.87
CA VAL A 214 17.33 -18.48 14.22
C VAL A 214 18.46 -19.25 13.54
N GLY A 215 19.19 -20.04 14.32
CA GLY A 215 20.32 -20.82 13.84
C GLY A 215 19.94 -22.00 12.97
N PRO A 216 20.91 -22.58 12.25
CA PRO A 216 20.72 -23.81 11.52
C PRO A 216 20.55 -24.98 12.50
N GLY A 217 19.62 -25.90 12.20
CA GLY A 217 19.39 -27.09 12.99
C GLY A 217 17.89 -27.45 13.12
N PRO A 218 17.58 -28.68 13.55
CA PRO A 218 16.20 -29.15 13.56
C PRO A 218 15.31 -28.45 14.59
N ASN A 219 15.89 -27.85 15.62
CA ASN A 219 15.13 -27.21 16.71
C ASN A 219 14.88 -25.71 16.49
N HIS A 220 15.41 -25.12 15.42
CA HIS A 220 15.23 -23.69 15.07
C HIS A 220 15.28 -22.72 16.28
N LEU A 221 16.32 -22.86 17.13
CA LEU A 221 16.44 -22.06 18.32
C LEU A 221 16.89 -20.63 17.99
N PRO A 222 16.31 -19.60 18.64
CA PRO A 222 16.79 -18.24 18.55
C PRO A 222 18.23 -18.14 19.08
N ILE A 223 19.13 -17.60 18.29
CA ILE A 223 20.54 -17.43 18.65
C ILE A 223 20.95 -15.98 18.84
N TYR A 224 20.14 -15.05 18.30
CA TYR A 224 20.36 -13.63 18.41
C TYR A 224 19.05 -12.86 18.39
N ASN A 225 18.92 -11.90 19.29
CA ASN A 225 17.80 -10.98 19.34
C ASN A 225 18.32 -9.55 19.48
N GLN A 226 17.71 -8.64 18.73
CA GLN A 226 17.98 -7.21 18.83
C GLN A 226 16.67 -6.44 18.67
N SER A 227 16.45 -5.43 19.51
CA SER A 227 15.31 -4.54 19.44
C SER A 227 15.73 -3.15 19.02
N ARG A 228 14.88 -2.48 18.24
CA ARG A 228 14.96 -1.06 17.91
C ARG A 228 13.71 -0.36 18.39
N SER A 229 13.87 0.81 19.00
CA SER A 229 12.75 1.68 19.33
C SER A 229 12.13 2.25 18.06
N GLY A 230 10.84 2.58 18.08
CA GLY A 230 10.17 3.24 16.95
C GLY A 230 10.85 4.53 16.50
N ASN A 231 11.52 5.23 17.42
CA ASN A 231 12.27 6.46 17.14
C ASN A 231 13.66 6.24 16.53
N GLU A 232 14.12 5.00 16.40
CA GLU A 232 15.42 4.64 15.79
C GLU A 232 15.31 4.31 14.29
N ALA A 233 14.21 4.67 13.66
CA ALA A 233 14.07 4.57 12.20
C ALA A 233 15.11 5.44 11.49
N PHE A 234 15.76 4.90 10.44
CA PHE A 234 16.78 5.62 9.67
C PHE A 234 16.51 5.51 8.16
N PRO A 235 16.57 6.62 7.38
CA PRO A 235 16.59 8.00 7.89
C PRO A 235 15.28 8.33 8.61
N LEU A 236 15.31 9.30 9.52
CA LEU A 236 14.12 9.85 10.18
C LEU A 236 13.25 10.55 9.13
N THR A 237 12.42 9.78 8.46
CA THR A 237 11.41 10.29 7.53
C THR A 237 10.09 10.44 8.25
N GLN A 238 9.32 11.46 7.91
CA GLN A 238 7.95 11.62 8.44
C GLN A 238 6.96 10.65 7.77
N PHE A 239 7.40 9.99 6.69
CA PHE A 239 6.55 9.15 5.84
C PHE A 239 7.11 7.73 5.75
N PRO A 240 6.24 6.69 5.75
CA PRO A 240 6.65 5.31 5.52
C PRO A 240 7.17 5.11 4.07
N PRO A 241 7.98 4.06 3.84
CA PRO A 241 8.38 3.06 4.81
C PRO A 241 9.50 3.54 5.73
N PHE A 242 9.42 3.14 7.01
CA PHE A 242 10.45 3.43 8.01
C PHE A 242 11.48 2.32 8.02
N SER A 243 12.77 2.65 7.91
CA SER A 243 13.86 1.68 7.88
C SER A 243 14.50 1.51 9.25
N TYR A 244 14.65 0.27 9.69
CA TYR A 244 15.32 -0.11 10.94
C TYR A 244 16.54 -0.96 10.62
N ASN A 245 17.71 -0.57 11.14
CA ASN A 245 18.98 -1.23 10.86
C ASN A 245 19.40 -2.06 12.06
N PHE A 246 19.71 -3.32 11.80
CA PHE A 246 20.22 -4.28 12.77
C PHE A 246 21.58 -4.78 12.32
N GLN A 247 22.42 -5.13 13.29
CA GLN A 247 23.75 -5.65 13.03
C GLN A 247 24.01 -6.86 13.91
N TRP A 248 24.37 -7.96 13.29
CA TRP A 248 24.83 -9.15 13.99
C TRP A 248 26.28 -9.44 13.63
N ALA A 249 27.16 -9.34 14.63
CA ALA A 249 28.53 -9.82 14.54
C ALA A 249 28.53 -11.30 14.97
N TYR A 250 28.66 -12.21 14.00
CA TYR A 250 28.65 -13.64 14.31
C TYR A 250 29.95 -14.10 14.91
N PRO A 251 29.90 -15.02 15.90
CA PRO A 251 31.10 -15.54 16.53
C PRO A 251 31.85 -16.52 15.62
N SER A 252 33.14 -16.67 15.77
CA SER A 252 33.98 -17.58 14.98
C SER A 252 33.63 -19.06 15.13
N ASN A 253 32.93 -19.42 16.22
CA ASN A 253 32.39 -20.76 16.47
C ASN A 253 30.92 -20.91 16.08
N ALA A 254 30.36 -19.99 15.32
CA ALA A 254 28.99 -20.11 14.81
C ALA A 254 28.84 -21.39 13.97
N THR A 255 27.66 -21.98 14.03
CA THR A 255 27.38 -23.22 13.28
C THR A 255 27.26 -22.93 11.80
N GLU A 256 27.93 -23.72 10.97
CA GLU A 256 27.81 -23.62 9.51
C GLU A 256 26.40 -24.01 9.06
N GLY A 257 25.79 -23.20 8.20
CA GLY A 257 24.44 -23.48 7.69
C GLY A 257 23.63 -22.25 7.31
N VAL A 258 22.31 -22.46 7.18
CA VAL A 258 21.35 -21.40 6.81
C VAL A 258 20.64 -20.87 8.06
N TYR A 259 20.69 -19.58 8.21
CA TYR A 259 20.07 -18.82 9.30
C TYR A 259 18.81 -18.16 8.82
N GLN A 260 17.76 -18.19 9.63
CA GLN A 260 16.46 -17.58 9.32
C GLN A 260 16.28 -16.27 10.10
N ILE A 261 15.54 -15.33 9.50
CA ILE A 261 15.23 -14.04 10.11
C ILE A 261 13.74 -13.96 10.41
N SER A 262 13.41 -13.52 11.63
CA SER A 262 12.06 -13.11 12.02
C SER A 262 12.09 -11.66 12.50
N ILE A 263 11.06 -10.89 12.14
CA ILE A 263 10.89 -9.51 12.59
C ILE A 263 9.47 -9.34 13.10
N ASP A 264 9.38 -8.89 14.36
CA ASP A 264 8.13 -8.56 15.01
C ASP A 264 8.00 -7.05 15.17
N VAL A 265 6.88 -6.48 14.74
CA VAL A 265 6.55 -5.07 14.90
C VAL A 265 5.54 -4.93 16.03
N ILE A 266 5.91 -4.18 17.06
CA ILE A 266 5.06 -3.89 18.22
C ILE A 266 4.57 -2.45 18.11
N ASP A 267 3.26 -2.26 18.21
CA ASP A 267 2.64 -0.95 18.14
C ASP A 267 2.77 -0.13 19.44
N SER A 268 2.32 1.12 19.39
CA SER A 268 2.38 2.06 20.53
C SER A 268 1.56 1.61 21.76
N GLN A 269 0.65 0.66 21.60
CA GLN A 269 -0.15 0.07 22.68
C GLN A 269 0.38 -1.29 23.15
N GLY A 270 1.51 -1.75 22.60
CA GLY A 270 2.15 -3.00 22.98
C GLY A 270 1.63 -4.24 22.26
N HIS A 271 0.77 -4.10 21.27
CA HIS A 271 0.27 -5.25 20.49
C HIS A 271 1.26 -5.66 19.41
N LEU A 272 1.28 -6.95 19.10
CA LEU A 272 1.98 -7.47 17.92
C LEU A 272 1.20 -7.07 16.65
N ALA A 273 1.63 -5.97 16.02
CA ALA A 273 0.99 -5.42 14.85
C ALA A 273 1.31 -6.21 13.57
N SER A 274 2.52 -6.76 13.50
CA SER A 274 2.98 -7.58 12.37
C SER A 274 4.06 -8.55 12.78
N LYS A 275 4.05 -9.72 12.18
CA LYS A 275 5.11 -10.73 12.31
C LYS A 275 5.59 -11.14 10.93
N PHE A 276 6.88 -10.97 10.69
CA PHE A 276 7.57 -11.44 9.51
C PHE A 276 8.47 -12.62 9.90
N GLY A 277 8.34 -13.77 9.25
CA GLY A 277 9.17 -14.93 9.59
C GLY A 277 9.30 -15.94 8.46
N GLY A 278 10.46 -16.61 8.43
CA GLY A 278 10.70 -17.81 7.61
C GLY A 278 11.01 -17.60 6.13
N SER A 279 10.83 -16.42 5.55
CA SER A 279 11.09 -16.20 4.11
C SER A 279 12.42 -15.51 3.83
N SER A 280 13.03 -14.83 4.80
CA SER A 280 14.36 -14.24 4.67
C SER A 280 15.38 -15.07 5.43
N SER A 281 16.46 -15.44 4.73
CA SER A 281 17.52 -16.27 5.26
C SER A 281 18.85 -15.92 4.61
N PHE A 282 19.94 -16.19 5.32
CA PHE A 282 21.30 -16.09 4.79
C PHE A 282 22.11 -17.32 5.18
N GLY A 283 23.15 -17.62 4.41
CA GLY A 283 24.09 -18.69 4.68
C GLY A 283 25.33 -18.19 5.42
N LEU A 284 25.85 -18.97 6.34
CA LEU A 284 27.13 -18.78 6.96
C LEU A 284 27.96 -20.04 6.70
N PHE A 285 28.96 -19.94 5.83
CA PHE A 285 29.74 -21.07 5.33
C PHE A 285 31.23 -20.75 5.31
N LYS A 286 32.09 -21.74 5.51
CA LYS A 286 33.53 -21.59 5.38
C LYS A 286 33.90 -21.20 3.95
N GLY A 287 34.59 -20.07 3.79
CA GLY A 287 34.91 -19.51 2.47
C GLY A 287 33.73 -18.81 1.77
N GLY A 288 32.61 -18.57 2.48
CA GLY A 288 31.46 -17.80 1.98
C GLY A 288 30.59 -18.52 0.94
N THR A 289 30.90 -19.76 0.59
CA THR A 289 30.18 -20.57 -0.40
C THR A 289 29.57 -21.80 0.24
N PRO A 290 28.25 -22.08 0.01
CA PRO A 290 27.64 -23.29 0.55
C PRO A 290 28.31 -24.54 -0.08
N PRO A 291 28.64 -25.58 0.73
CA PRO A 291 29.10 -26.84 0.18
C PRO A 291 28.06 -27.42 -0.79
N PHE A 292 28.54 -28.08 -1.85
CA PHE A 292 27.69 -28.57 -2.96
C PHE A 292 26.46 -29.39 -2.49
N ASN A 293 26.55 -30.04 -1.35
CA ASN A 293 25.46 -30.85 -0.75
C ASN A 293 24.38 -30.04 0.00
N PHE A 294 24.61 -28.73 0.27
CA PHE A 294 23.64 -27.86 0.97
C PHE A 294 22.66 -27.16 0.04
N LEU A 295 22.89 -27.17 -1.25
CA LEU A 295 22.02 -26.52 -2.26
C LEU A 295 20.56 -27.02 -2.25
N PRO A 296 20.23 -28.30 -1.92
CA PRO A 296 18.85 -28.72 -1.81
C PRO A 296 18.15 -28.25 -0.53
N TYR A 297 18.88 -28.00 0.56
CA TYR A 297 18.30 -27.65 1.88
C TYR A 297 18.00 -26.16 2.05
N ALA A 298 18.71 -25.29 1.35
CA ALA A 298 18.40 -23.85 1.32
C ALA A 298 17.04 -23.55 0.67
N ALA A 299 16.49 -24.50 -0.10
CA ALA A 299 15.17 -24.43 -0.71
C ALA A 299 14.04 -25.02 0.16
N ILE A 300 14.35 -25.69 1.27
CA ILE A 300 13.39 -26.42 2.10
C ILE A 300 13.04 -25.67 3.40
N GLY A 301 13.86 -24.70 3.82
CA GLY A 301 13.68 -23.97 5.09
C GLY A 301 12.45 -23.05 5.18
N GLY A 302 11.62 -22.98 4.13
CA GLY A 302 10.40 -22.17 4.11
C GLY A 302 9.07 -22.90 4.41
N ALA A 303 9.08 -24.22 4.65
CA ALA A 303 7.84 -25.01 4.61
C ALA A 303 7.51 -25.83 5.88
N ALA A 304 8.18 -25.63 7.00
CA ALA A 304 8.05 -26.54 8.15
C ALA A 304 7.47 -25.95 9.44
N VAL A 305 6.58 -24.96 9.39
CA VAL A 305 5.74 -24.60 10.54
C VAL A 305 4.29 -24.40 10.13
N ALA A 306 3.66 -25.45 9.62
CA ALA A 306 2.21 -25.59 9.65
C ALA A 306 1.85 -27.08 9.64
N GLY A 307 1.55 -27.62 10.83
CA GLY A 307 0.65 -28.74 11.00
C GLY A 307 1.06 -30.07 10.39
N GLY A 308 1.48 -31.01 11.23
CA GLY A 308 1.47 -32.43 10.91
C GLY A 308 0.11 -32.86 10.39
N GLY A 309 0.10 -33.48 9.21
CA GLY A 309 -1.09 -34.15 8.69
C GLY A 309 -1.06 -34.33 7.18
N LEU A 310 -0.87 -35.61 6.79
CA LEU A 310 -1.10 -36.15 5.46
C LEU A 310 0.06 -36.10 4.44
N TYR A 311 0.88 -37.11 4.65
CA TYR A 311 1.62 -37.82 3.61
C TYR A 311 0.62 -38.41 2.60
N TYR A 312 0.58 -37.89 1.42
CA TYR A 312 0.35 -38.53 0.10
C TYR A 312 -0.03 -37.48 -0.96
N GLY A 313 0.74 -37.44 -2.02
CA GLY A 313 0.22 -36.98 -3.30
C GLY A 313 0.81 -35.69 -3.87
N THR A 314 1.66 -35.87 -4.88
CA THR A 314 1.97 -34.97 -5.98
C THR A 314 2.84 -33.74 -5.70
N LYS A 315 4.09 -33.78 -6.17
CA LYS A 315 5.03 -32.68 -6.39
C LYS A 315 4.38 -31.53 -7.19
N ARG A 316 3.65 -30.63 -6.55
CA ARG A 316 3.40 -29.31 -7.09
C ARG A 316 4.49 -28.37 -6.58
N ARG A 317 5.43 -28.01 -7.44
CA ARG A 317 6.38 -26.93 -7.21
C ARG A 317 5.59 -25.65 -6.91
N THR A 318 5.66 -25.15 -5.70
CA THR A 318 5.11 -23.82 -5.34
C THR A 318 5.88 -22.77 -6.15
N LYS A 319 5.22 -22.19 -7.13
CA LYS A 319 5.75 -21.09 -7.91
C LYS A 319 5.65 -19.82 -7.06
N ARG A 320 6.74 -19.10 -6.94
CA ARG A 320 6.80 -17.84 -6.19
C ARG A 320 6.29 -16.71 -7.09
N TYR A 321 5.35 -15.92 -6.59
CA TYR A 321 4.73 -14.82 -7.32
C TYR A 321 5.35 -13.48 -6.92
N LEU A 322 5.51 -12.58 -7.89
CA LEU A 322 5.85 -11.18 -7.68
C LEU A 322 4.76 -10.33 -8.30
N ALA A 323 4.28 -9.31 -7.58
CA ALA A 323 3.34 -8.34 -8.14
C ALA A 323 4.01 -7.55 -9.27
N PRO A 324 3.26 -7.07 -10.29
CA PRO A 324 3.84 -6.40 -11.45
C PRO A 324 4.76 -5.24 -11.10
N PHE A 325 4.38 -4.44 -10.13
CA PHE A 325 5.16 -3.28 -9.70
C PHE A 325 6.52 -3.66 -9.10
N GLU A 326 6.56 -4.68 -8.26
CA GLU A 326 7.80 -5.17 -7.65
C GLU A 326 8.74 -5.80 -8.67
N TYR A 327 8.15 -6.57 -9.57
CA TYR A 327 8.90 -7.16 -10.65
C TYR A 327 9.43 -6.08 -11.59
N PHE A 328 8.62 -5.07 -11.89
CA PHE A 328 8.99 -3.92 -12.69
C PHE A 328 10.19 -3.19 -12.08
N ASN A 329 10.16 -2.93 -10.77
CA ASN A 329 11.29 -2.34 -10.05
C ASN A 329 12.56 -3.20 -10.12
N THR A 330 12.40 -4.53 -10.13
CA THR A 330 13.53 -5.44 -10.31
C THR A 330 14.10 -5.34 -11.72
N LEU A 331 13.25 -5.27 -12.76
CA LEU A 331 13.66 -5.15 -14.15
C LEU A 331 14.33 -3.80 -14.45
N THR A 332 13.82 -2.73 -13.86
CA THR A 332 14.27 -1.35 -14.09
C THR A 332 15.38 -0.90 -13.13
N GLY A 333 15.83 -1.78 -12.23
CA GLY A 333 16.86 -1.43 -11.23
C GLY A 333 16.40 -0.38 -10.22
N GLY A 334 15.09 -0.29 -9.97
CA GLY A 334 14.47 0.63 -9.03
C GLY A 334 13.22 1.30 -9.61
N GLU A 335 12.55 2.09 -8.78
CA GLU A 335 11.29 2.75 -9.13
C GLU A 335 11.48 3.80 -10.25
N LEU A 336 10.51 3.83 -11.18
CA LEU A 336 10.39 4.89 -12.18
C LEU A 336 9.52 6.02 -11.62
N ASN A 337 10.16 7.05 -11.10
CA ASN A 337 9.49 8.16 -10.41
C ASN A 337 9.05 9.31 -11.34
N GLY A 338 9.29 9.18 -12.64
CA GLY A 338 8.89 10.20 -13.61
C GLY A 338 9.26 9.81 -15.02
N GLY A 339 8.76 10.59 -15.98
CA GLY A 339 9.06 10.41 -17.40
C GLY A 339 7.92 9.83 -18.21
N THR A 340 8.19 9.54 -19.47
CA THR A 340 7.23 8.96 -20.42
C THR A 340 7.52 7.49 -20.60
N MET A 341 6.49 6.65 -20.48
CA MET A 341 6.55 5.20 -20.69
C MET A 341 5.59 4.79 -21.79
N THR A 342 6.05 3.95 -22.69
CA THR A 342 5.19 3.22 -23.64
C THR A 342 5.11 1.75 -23.24
N VAL A 343 3.90 1.18 -23.34
CA VAL A 343 3.60 -0.24 -23.14
C VAL A 343 3.03 -0.79 -24.45
N GLU A 344 3.82 -1.57 -25.13
CA GLU A 344 3.57 -2.03 -26.49
C GLU A 344 3.32 -3.53 -26.53
N GLY A 345 2.58 -3.99 -27.53
CA GLY A 345 2.40 -5.42 -27.75
C GLY A 345 1.14 -5.81 -28.47
N ASN A 346 1.06 -7.10 -28.83
CA ASN A 346 -0.06 -7.67 -29.55
C ASN A 346 -1.34 -7.77 -28.68
N THR A 347 -2.46 -8.05 -29.35
CA THR A 347 -3.77 -8.19 -28.68
C THR A 347 -3.73 -9.33 -27.65
N GLY A 348 -4.25 -9.04 -26.44
CA GLY A 348 -4.31 -9.98 -25.35
C GLY A 348 -2.96 -10.25 -24.66
N SER A 349 -1.93 -9.43 -24.90
CA SER A 349 -0.65 -9.51 -24.17
C SER A 349 -0.73 -9.00 -22.73
N GLY A 350 -1.81 -8.28 -22.34
CA GLY A 350 -2.02 -7.80 -20.97
C GLY A 350 -1.61 -6.35 -20.73
N LYS A 351 -1.49 -5.52 -21.79
CA LYS A 351 -1.09 -4.10 -21.70
C LYS A 351 -1.99 -3.28 -20.76
N THR A 352 -3.29 -3.34 -21.00
CA THR A 352 -4.31 -2.68 -20.16
C THR A 352 -4.16 -3.07 -18.70
N LEU A 353 -4.11 -4.36 -18.41
CA LEU A 353 -3.98 -4.85 -17.04
C LEU A 353 -2.66 -4.44 -16.37
N LEU A 354 -1.54 -4.42 -17.12
CA LEU A 354 -0.27 -3.89 -16.60
C LEU A 354 -0.39 -2.40 -16.25
N SER A 355 -0.99 -1.61 -17.13
CA SER A 355 -1.23 -0.18 -16.93
C SER A 355 -2.11 0.06 -15.69
N GLU A 356 -3.21 -0.68 -15.56
CA GLU A 356 -4.13 -0.63 -14.41
C GLU A 356 -3.44 -1.00 -13.08
N GLN A 357 -2.62 -2.04 -13.08
CA GLN A 357 -1.88 -2.45 -11.87
C GLN A 357 -0.78 -1.46 -11.48
N LEU A 358 -0.08 -0.88 -12.45
CA LEU A 358 0.91 0.19 -12.19
C LEU A 358 0.22 1.45 -11.65
N MET A 359 -0.96 1.82 -12.19
CA MET A 359 -1.78 2.91 -11.68
C MET A 359 -2.24 2.64 -10.24
N PHE A 360 -2.75 1.45 -9.99
CA PHE A 360 -3.22 1.06 -8.66
C PHE A 360 -2.10 1.14 -7.61
N GLU A 361 -0.88 0.78 -7.97
CA GLU A 361 0.28 0.94 -7.10
C GLU A 361 0.66 2.41 -6.86
N ASP A 362 0.53 3.28 -7.87
CA ASP A 362 0.71 4.72 -7.67
C ASP A 362 -0.34 5.27 -6.72
N LEU A 363 -1.61 4.88 -6.89
CA LEU A 363 -2.71 5.25 -6.00
C LEU A 363 -2.47 4.77 -4.56
N ARG A 364 -2.01 3.53 -4.39
CA ARG A 364 -1.64 2.98 -3.06
C ARG A 364 -0.52 3.76 -2.38
N ARG A 365 0.33 4.44 -3.16
CA ARG A 365 1.42 5.30 -2.67
C ARG A 365 1.00 6.76 -2.52
N GLY A 366 -0.28 7.05 -2.70
CA GLY A 366 -0.84 8.39 -2.58
C GLY A 366 -0.50 9.33 -3.72
N ARG A 367 -0.07 8.78 -4.86
CA ARG A 367 0.13 9.61 -6.06
C ARG A 367 -1.19 9.82 -6.76
N PRO A 368 -1.57 11.07 -7.05
CA PRO A 368 -2.75 11.34 -7.85
C PRO A 368 -2.60 10.72 -9.24
N CYS A 369 -3.67 10.10 -9.73
CA CYS A 369 -3.67 9.47 -11.04
C CYS A 369 -4.83 9.98 -11.90
N VAL A 370 -4.55 10.12 -13.19
CA VAL A 370 -5.57 10.34 -14.21
C VAL A 370 -5.56 9.14 -15.15
N PHE A 371 -6.71 8.50 -15.32
CA PHE A 371 -6.90 7.44 -16.30
C PHE A 371 -7.72 7.95 -17.48
N VAL A 372 -7.15 7.91 -18.68
CA VAL A 372 -7.79 8.29 -19.91
C VAL A 372 -8.29 7.05 -20.63
N ALA A 373 -9.60 6.87 -20.65
CA ALA A 373 -10.29 5.73 -21.25
C ALA A 373 -10.63 6.03 -22.70
N THR A 374 -9.95 5.39 -23.63
CA THR A 374 -10.16 5.57 -25.09
C THR A 374 -10.67 4.31 -25.78
N GLY A 375 -10.54 3.14 -25.16
CA GLY A 375 -10.86 1.84 -25.74
C GLY A 375 -12.05 1.11 -25.10
N ASP A 376 -12.54 1.57 -23.95
CA ASP A 376 -13.69 1.00 -23.25
C ASP A 376 -14.34 2.06 -22.35
N PHE A 377 -15.56 1.78 -21.88
CA PHE A 377 -16.28 2.64 -20.93
C PHE A 377 -15.58 2.66 -19.56
N PRO A 378 -15.43 3.82 -18.92
CA PRO A 378 -14.88 3.90 -17.57
C PRO A 378 -15.57 2.98 -16.56
N ALA A 379 -16.88 2.77 -16.68
CA ALA A 379 -17.65 1.85 -15.85
C ALA A 379 -17.16 0.39 -15.97
N ASN A 380 -16.89 -0.06 -17.21
CA ASN A 380 -16.37 -1.40 -17.48
C ASN A 380 -14.94 -1.55 -16.93
N ILE A 381 -14.10 -0.52 -17.13
CA ILE A 381 -12.72 -0.50 -16.62
C ILE A 381 -12.74 -0.67 -15.09
N ARG A 382 -13.57 0.09 -14.37
CA ARG A 382 -13.73 -0.05 -12.91
C ARG A 382 -14.17 -1.46 -12.51
N GLN A 383 -15.14 -2.03 -13.22
CA GLN A 383 -15.63 -3.38 -12.95
C GLN A 383 -14.54 -4.43 -13.20
N ASN A 384 -13.80 -4.33 -14.31
CA ASN A 384 -12.71 -5.22 -14.66
C ASN A 384 -11.57 -5.13 -13.62
N MET A 385 -11.17 -3.92 -13.25
CA MET A 385 -10.17 -3.70 -12.19
C MET A 385 -10.62 -4.34 -10.87
N LYS A 386 -11.88 -4.14 -10.47
CA LYS A 386 -12.44 -4.73 -9.25
C LYS A 386 -12.43 -6.25 -9.28
N SER A 387 -12.74 -6.87 -10.41
CA SER A 387 -12.68 -8.34 -10.57
C SER A 387 -11.27 -8.90 -10.43
N MET A 388 -10.25 -8.09 -10.74
CA MET A 388 -8.82 -8.41 -10.56
C MET A 388 -8.27 -8.02 -9.19
N GLY A 389 -9.14 -7.64 -8.23
CA GLY A 389 -8.73 -7.22 -6.88
C GLY A 389 -8.21 -5.79 -6.79
N LEU A 390 -8.42 -4.97 -7.83
CA LEU A 390 -7.96 -3.58 -7.92
C LEU A 390 -9.14 -2.61 -7.74
N ASP A 391 -9.75 -2.58 -6.56
CA ASP A 391 -10.89 -1.69 -6.30
C ASP A 391 -10.43 -0.22 -6.17
N VAL A 392 -10.81 0.61 -7.15
CA VAL A 392 -10.43 2.03 -7.23
C VAL A 392 -11.46 2.99 -6.66
N THR A 393 -12.63 2.48 -6.22
CA THR A 393 -13.77 3.31 -5.77
C THR A 393 -13.37 4.34 -4.71
N GLY A 394 -12.58 3.94 -3.72
CA GLY A 394 -12.13 4.84 -2.65
C GLY A 394 -11.18 5.93 -3.13
N TYR A 395 -10.34 5.63 -4.12
CA TYR A 395 -9.41 6.61 -4.68
C TYR A 395 -10.12 7.68 -5.51
N GLU A 396 -11.18 7.33 -6.21
CA GLU A 396 -12.02 8.29 -6.93
C GLU A 396 -12.76 9.21 -5.95
N GLN A 397 -13.38 8.65 -4.92
CA GLN A 397 -14.11 9.42 -3.91
C GLN A 397 -13.21 10.37 -3.12
N SER A 398 -11.93 10.02 -2.93
CA SER A 398 -10.94 10.89 -2.30
C SER A 398 -10.34 11.94 -3.25
N GLY A 399 -10.70 11.90 -4.54
CA GLY A 399 -10.15 12.76 -5.57
C GLY A 399 -8.70 12.42 -5.95
N LEU A 400 -8.21 11.24 -5.55
CA LEU A 400 -6.86 10.78 -5.91
C LEU A 400 -6.81 10.15 -7.31
N LEU A 401 -7.94 9.61 -7.79
CA LEU A 401 -8.13 9.13 -9.15
C LEU A 401 -9.22 9.93 -9.85
N SER A 402 -8.95 10.35 -11.08
CA SER A 402 -9.93 10.90 -12.00
C SER A 402 -9.93 10.11 -13.30
N PHE A 403 -11.13 9.81 -13.82
CA PHE A 403 -11.28 9.30 -15.18
C PHE A 403 -11.54 10.44 -16.17
N VAL A 404 -10.92 10.35 -17.34
CA VAL A 404 -11.26 11.15 -18.52
C VAL A 404 -11.83 10.21 -19.54
N ASP A 405 -13.12 10.34 -19.79
CA ASP A 405 -13.84 9.51 -20.75
C ASP A 405 -13.67 10.08 -22.16
N ALA A 406 -12.95 9.37 -22.98
CA ALA A 406 -12.77 9.67 -24.39
C ALA A 406 -13.38 8.56 -25.27
N TYR A 407 -14.12 7.60 -24.69
CA TYR A 407 -14.72 6.49 -25.42
C TYR A 407 -16.22 6.65 -25.65
N SER A 408 -16.98 7.14 -24.67
CA SER A 408 -18.46 7.18 -24.74
C SER A 408 -18.97 7.95 -25.97
N SER A 409 -18.37 9.09 -26.30
CA SER A 409 -18.74 9.90 -27.46
C SER A 409 -18.52 9.17 -28.79
N GLU A 410 -17.45 8.37 -28.90
CA GLU A 410 -17.18 7.54 -30.08
C GLU A 410 -18.18 6.38 -30.22
N ALA A 411 -18.73 5.91 -29.10
CA ALA A 411 -19.79 4.92 -29.05
C ALA A 411 -21.20 5.54 -29.28
N GLY A 412 -21.29 6.84 -29.53
CA GLY A 412 -22.55 7.55 -29.71
C GLY A 412 -23.39 7.71 -28.45
N LEU A 413 -22.74 7.65 -27.26
CA LEU A 413 -23.39 7.75 -25.98
C LEU A 413 -22.89 9.00 -25.22
N GLU A 414 -23.77 9.55 -24.38
CA GLU A 414 -23.40 10.63 -23.48
C GLU A 414 -22.59 10.09 -22.32
N SER A 415 -21.46 10.75 -22.02
CA SER A 415 -20.60 10.36 -20.91
C SER A 415 -21.22 10.74 -19.57
N ARG A 416 -21.09 9.85 -18.59
CA ARG A 416 -21.47 10.10 -17.19
C ARG A 416 -20.29 10.59 -16.34
N GLU A 417 -19.08 10.69 -16.92
CA GLU A 417 -17.89 11.12 -16.20
C GLU A 417 -17.83 12.65 -16.09
N LYS A 418 -17.22 13.11 -15.00
CA LYS A 418 -16.98 14.54 -14.78
C LYS A 418 -16.13 15.17 -15.90
N PHE A 419 -15.19 14.40 -16.44
CA PHE A 419 -14.29 14.82 -17.50
C PHE A 419 -14.49 13.91 -18.71
N SER A 420 -14.90 14.49 -19.83
CA SER A 420 -15.08 13.78 -21.09
C SER A 420 -14.71 14.67 -22.27
N THR A 421 -14.38 14.03 -23.40
CA THR A 421 -14.14 14.72 -24.67
C THR A 421 -15.22 14.34 -25.69
N PRO A 422 -15.70 15.29 -26.50
CA PRO A 422 -16.70 15.00 -27.51
C PRO A 422 -16.15 14.25 -28.75
N SER A 423 -14.83 14.23 -28.92
CA SER A 423 -14.18 13.54 -30.05
C SER A 423 -12.74 13.16 -29.70
N LEU A 424 -12.35 11.94 -30.08
CA LEU A 424 -10.96 11.46 -29.99
C LEU A 424 -10.00 12.16 -30.96
N GLY A 425 -10.53 12.76 -32.05
CA GLY A 425 -9.72 13.51 -33.00
C GLY A 425 -9.29 14.89 -32.48
N ASP A 426 -9.99 15.43 -31.48
CA ASP A 426 -9.64 16.71 -30.85
C ASP A 426 -8.69 16.51 -29.66
N LEU A 427 -7.40 16.33 -29.98
CA LEU A 427 -6.33 16.15 -29.00
C LEU A 427 -6.12 17.38 -28.12
N THR A 428 -6.52 18.58 -28.57
CA THR A 428 -6.44 19.81 -27.79
C THR A 428 -7.44 19.77 -26.64
N THR A 429 -8.70 19.48 -26.94
CA THR A 429 -9.75 19.32 -25.91
C THR A 429 -9.40 18.17 -24.97
N LEU A 430 -8.91 17.04 -25.47
CA LEU A 430 -8.45 15.94 -24.62
C LEU A 430 -7.35 16.38 -23.67
N GLY A 431 -6.34 17.10 -24.14
CA GLY A 431 -5.26 17.65 -23.31
C GLY A 431 -5.75 18.65 -22.25
N MET A 432 -6.76 19.47 -22.57
CA MET A 432 -7.42 20.36 -21.61
C MET A 432 -8.17 19.58 -20.53
N LYS A 433 -8.92 18.53 -20.91
CA LYS A 433 -9.65 17.67 -19.95
C LYS A 433 -8.71 16.92 -19.02
N ILE A 434 -7.60 16.39 -19.53
CA ILE A 434 -6.54 15.80 -18.73
C ILE A 434 -6.02 16.82 -17.72
N THR A 435 -5.74 18.05 -18.14
CA THR A 435 -5.24 19.09 -17.25
C THR A 435 -6.25 19.46 -16.16
N SER A 436 -7.52 19.59 -16.53
CA SER A 436 -8.61 19.94 -15.59
C SER A 436 -8.96 18.80 -14.64
N SER A 437 -8.61 17.55 -14.96
CA SER A 437 -8.84 16.38 -14.11
C SER A 437 -7.76 16.19 -13.05
N LEU A 438 -6.63 16.89 -13.16
CA LEU A 438 -5.57 16.88 -12.15
C LEU A 438 -6.00 17.71 -10.92
N PRO A 439 -5.83 17.20 -9.70
CA PRO A 439 -6.15 17.96 -8.50
C PRO A 439 -5.20 19.15 -8.36
N PHE A 440 -5.77 20.36 -8.31
CA PHE A 440 -5.02 21.63 -8.36
C PHE A 440 -3.98 21.78 -7.24
N ASP A 441 -4.29 21.28 -6.05
CA ASP A 441 -3.46 21.36 -4.84
C ASP A 441 -2.55 20.14 -4.62
N LYS A 442 -2.74 19.07 -5.38
CA LYS A 442 -2.02 17.78 -5.22
C LYS A 442 -1.34 17.30 -6.50
N ALA A 443 -1.21 18.14 -7.52
CA ALA A 443 -0.69 17.73 -8.83
C ALA A 443 0.80 17.29 -8.81
N LYS A 444 1.54 17.60 -7.74
CA LYS A 444 2.94 17.18 -7.62
C LYS A 444 3.05 15.65 -7.53
N GLY A 445 3.79 15.06 -8.46
CA GLY A 445 3.96 13.61 -8.57
C GLY A 445 2.79 12.88 -9.23
N ALA A 446 1.83 13.62 -9.84
CA ALA A 446 0.68 13.04 -10.50
C ALA A 446 1.09 12.17 -11.70
N SER A 447 0.48 10.99 -11.84
CA SER A 447 0.70 10.05 -12.94
C SER A 447 -0.49 10.00 -13.89
N LEU A 448 -0.22 9.90 -15.19
CA LEU A 448 -1.23 9.73 -16.22
C LEU A 448 -1.12 8.32 -16.81
N TYR A 449 -2.26 7.70 -17.05
CA TYR A 449 -2.40 6.42 -17.74
C TYR A 449 -3.40 6.56 -18.87
N LEU A 450 -2.94 6.42 -20.12
CA LEU A 450 -3.81 6.48 -21.30
C LEU A 450 -3.87 5.10 -21.98
N ASP A 451 -5.02 4.48 -21.95
CA ASP A 451 -5.28 3.17 -22.57
C ASP A 451 -6.42 3.28 -23.59
N SER A 452 -6.09 3.31 -24.87
CA SER A 452 -4.81 3.23 -25.55
C SER A 452 -4.63 4.34 -26.60
N LEU A 453 -3.44 4.48 -27.18
CA LEU A 453 -3.22 5.39 -28.32
C LEU A 453 -3.83 4.87 -29.64
N VAL A 454 -4.25 3.59 -29.73
CA VAL A 454 -4.81 3.00 -30.97
C VAL A 454 -6.03 3.75 -31.49
N PRO A 455 -7.07 4.06 -30.70
CA PRO A 455 -8.23 4.81 -31.19
C PRO A 455 -7.87 6.24 -31.63
N LEU A 456 -6.93 6.89 -30.95
CA LEU A 456 -6.45 8.22 -31.33
C LEU A 456 -5.74 8.16 -32.69
N ALA A 457 -4.92 7.13 -32.92
CA ALA A 457 -4.18 6.95 -34.18
C ALA A 457 -5.09 6.73 -35.40
N SER A 458 -6.31 6.26 -35.18
CA SER A 458 -7.32 6.12 -36.26
C SER A 458 -8.04 7.43 -36.60
N LYS A 459 -7.97 8.44 -35.74
CA LYS A 459 -8.76 9.68 -35.83
C LYS A 459 -7.91 10.95 -36.02
N ALA A 460 -6.64 10.93 -35.61
CA ALA A 460 -5.75 12.08 -35.66
C ALA A 460 -4.53 11.79 -36.55
N LYS A 461 -3.91 12.87 -37.08
CA LYS A 461 -2.66 12.75 -37.85
C LYS A 461 -1.51 12.32 -36.96
N ALA A 462 -0.53 11.59 -37.52
CA ALA A 462 0.65 11.08 -36.84
C ALA A 462 1.39 12.18 -36.05
N GLU A 463 1.67 13.31 -36.68
CA GLU A 463 2.38 14.44 -36.06
C GLU A 463 1.64 15.01 -34.85
N SER A 464 0.30 15.04 -34.93
CA SER A 464 -0.54 15.52 -33.82
C SER A 464 -0.48 14.59 -32.62
N ILE A 465 -0.46 13.27 -32.85
CA ILE A 465 -0.33 12.26 -31.79
C ILE A 465 1.03 12.36 -31.11
N ILE A 466 2.11 12.46 -31.89
CA ILE A 466 3.48 12.60 -31.39
C ILE A 466 3.60 13.87 -30.53
N SER A 467 3.10 15.00 -31.04
CA SER A 467 3.09 16.29 -30.32
C SER A 467 2.26 16.22 -29.03
N PHE A 468 1.11 15.52 -29.07
CA PHE A 468 0.27 15.30 -27.90
C PHE A 468 0.99 14.49 -26.82
N VAL A 469 1.58 13.33 -27.17
CA VAL A 469 2.33 12.49 -26.23
C VAL A 469 3.51 13.24 -25.66
N GLN A 470 4.24 14.00 -26.50
CA GLN A 470 5.36 14.81 -26.06
C GLN A 470 4.93 15.91 -25.06
N SER A 471 3.85 16.64 -25.38
CA SER A 471 3.32 17.71 -24.54
C SER A 471 2.82 17.19 -23.18
N VAL A 472 2.03 16.11 -23.21
CA VAL A 472 1.48 15.48 -21.99
C VAL A 472 2.61 14.87 -21.15
N GLY A 473 3.54 14.16 -21.79
CA GLY A 473 4.72 13.58 -21.11
C GLY A 473 5.61 14.63 -20.45
N ALA A 474 5.88 15.76 -21.14
CA ALA A 474 6.66 16.87 -20.60
C ALA A 474 5.95 17.50 -19.40
N ARG A 475 4.62 17.67 -19.45
CA ARG A 475 3.82 18.20 -18.35
C ARG A 475 3.88 17.31 -17.12
N MET A 476 3.65 15.99 -17.28
CA MET A 476 3.74 15.04 -16.17
C MET A 476 5.14 15.03 -15.55
N ARG A 477 6.18 15.06 -16.38
CA ARG A 477 7.57 15.15 -15.91
C ARG A 477 7.82 16.46 -15.13
N GLY A 478 7.30 17.59 -15.60
CA GLY A 478 7.40 18.88 -14.90
C GLY A 478 6.75 18.87 -13.52
N MET A 479 5.72 18.04 -13.31
CA MET A 479 5.09 17.83 -12.02
C MET A 479 5.81 16.75 -11.16
N GLY A 480 6.88 16.12 -11.67
CA GLY A 480 7.57 15.03 -11.00
C GLY A 480 6.85 13.68 -11.08
N GLY A 481 5.88 13.56 -11.98
CA GLY A 481 5.13 12.35 -12.23
C GLY A 481 5.47 11.67 -13.56
N LYS A 482 4.73 10.63 -13.92
CA LYS A 482 4.93 9.86 -15.16
C LYS A 482 3.69 9.85 -16.04
N ALA A 483 3.91 9.66 -17.35
CA ALA A 483 2.85 9.42 -18.33
C ALA A 483 3.06 8.03 -18.96
N VAL A 484 2.05 7.18 -18.87
CA VAL A 484 2.06 5.82 -19.40
C VAL A 484 1.06 5.74 -20.54
N PHE A 485 1.51 5.29 -21.71
CA PHE A 485 0.71 5.14 -22.92
C PHE A 485 0.75 3.69 -23.39
N THR A 486 -0.41 3.08 -23.60
CA THR A 486 -0.47 1.74 -24.22
C THR A 486 -0.61 1.84 -25.73
N LEU A 487 0.12 0.98 -26.46
CA LEU A 487 0.12 0.90 -27.91
C LEU A 487 -0.21 -0.52 -28.38
N GLY A 488 -1.08 -0.61 -29.38
CA GLY A 488 -1.38 -1.86 -30.07
C GLY A 488 -0.68 -1.95 -31.42
N PRO A 489 -0.73 -3.12 -32.08
CA PRO A 489 -0.05 -3.35 -33.36
C PRO A 489 -0.66 -2.56 -34.54
N SER A 490 -1.82 -1.94 -34.33
CA SER A 490 -2.49 -1.12 -35.35
C SER A 490 -1.96 0.32 -35.44
N VAL A 491 -1.07 0.73 -34.54
CA VAL A 491 -0.36 2.01 -34.66
C VAL A 491 0.68 1.87 -35.76
N ASP A 492 0.75 2.86 -36.66
CA ASP A 492 1.74 2.86 -37.74
C ASP A 492 3.17 2.71 -37.19
N GLY A 493 3.98 1.88 -37.81
CA GLY A 493 5.32 1.56 -37.31
C GLY A 493 6.29 2.75 -37.30
N ALA A 494 6.08 3.79 -38.13
CA ALA A 494 6.88 5.01 -38.08
C ALA A 494 6.50 5.85 -36.87
N VAL A 495 5.20 5.94 -36.57
CA VAL A 495 4.69 6.61 -35.37
C VAL A 495 5.17 5.90 -34.11
N GLN A 496 5.07 4.57 -34.09
CA GLN A 496 5.55 3.76 -32.95
C GLN A 496 7.02 4.02 -32.65
N ARG A 497 7.90 3.96 -33.67
CA ARG A 497 9.34 4.24 -33.48
C ARG A 497 9.61 5.65 -32.95
N GLN A 498 8.87 6.65 -33.41
CA GLN A 498 9.03 8.01 -32.90
C GLN A 498 8.58 8.13 -31.43
N LEU A 499 7.49 7.44 -31.05
CA LEU A 499 7.05 7.37 -29.65
C LEU A 499 8.05 6.62 -28.77
N GLU A 500 8.65 5.52 -29.26
CA GLU A 500 9.74 4.81 -28.58
C GLU A 500 10.95 5.72 -28.37
N ASP A 501 11.31 6.57 -29.36
CA ASP A 501 12.41 7.53 -29.22
C ASP A 501 12.13 8.61 -28.16
N LEU A 502 10.93 9.09 -28.07
CA LEU A 502 10.48 10.05 -27.05
C LEU A 502 10.41 9.45 -25.65
N ALA A 503 10.08 8.16 -25.55
CA ALA A 503 9.88 7.51 -24.26
C ALA A 503 11.18 7.35 -23.45
N ASP A 504 11.09 7.52 -22.14
CA ASP A 504 12.17 7.22 -21.20
C ASP A 504 12.23 5.73 -20.87
N CYS A 505 11.07 5.04 -20.96
CA CYS A 505 10.95 3.61 -20.77
C CYS A 505 10.04 3.02 -21.85
N VAL A 506 10.49 1.94 -22.49
CA VAL A 506 9.71 1.15 -23.46
C VAL A 506 9.55 -0.26 -22.93
N VAL A 507 8.30 -0.66 -22.70
CA VAL A 507 7.93 -2.01 -22.27
C VAL A 507 7.30 -2.73 -23.44
N GLN A 508 7.90 -3.83 -23.86
CA GLN A 508 7.33 -4.71 -24.89
C GLN A 508 6.68 -5.92 -24.23
N MET A 509 5.44 -6.19 -24.63
CA MET A 509 4.62 -7.32 -24.16
C MET A 509 4.18 -8.19 -25.32
N GLU A 510 4.20 -9.48 -25.12
CA GLU A 510 3.83 -10.43 -26.18
C GLU A 510 2.99 -11.58 -25.62
N ALA A 511 1.88 -11.87 -26.29
CA ALA A 511 1.16 -13.13 -26.16
C ALA A 511 1.61 -14.05 -27.30
N PHE A 512 2.05 -15.26 -26.98
CA PHE A 512 2.54 -16.27 -27.92
C PHE A 512 2.04 -17.66 -27.56
N GLU A 513 2.03 -18.55 -28.49
CA GLU A 513 1.70 -19.95 -28.24
C GLU A 513 2.97 -20.81 -28.08
N GLU A 514 2.97 -21.62 -27.04
CA GLU A 514 3.99 -22.61 -26.80
C GLU A 514 3.34 -23.96 -26.52
N ARG A 515 3.49 -24.92 -27.42
CA ARG A 515 2.90 -26.28 -27.32
C ARG A 515 1.37 -26.25 -27.15
N GLY A 516 0.67 -25.39 -27.89
CA GLY A 516 -0.78 -25.23 -27.83
C GLY A 516 -1.31 -24.49 -26.58
N ILE A 517 -0.40 -23.92 -25.78
CA ILE A 517 -0.75 -23.15 -24.60
C ILE A 517 -0.41 -21.69 -24.83
N ARG A 518 -1.38 -20.79 -24.65
CA ARG A 518 -1.16 -19.35 -24.73
C ARG A 518 -0.34 -18.90 -23.52
N ARG A 519 0.81 -18.29 -23.79
CA ARG A 519 1.72 -17.71 -22.80
C ARG A 519 1.90 -16.22 -23.04
N ARG A 520 2.38 -15.51 -22.02
CA ARG A 520 2.67 -14.09 -22.09
C ARG A 520 4.05 -13.81 -21.53
N ARG A 521 4.71 -12.81 -22.12
CA ARG A 521 6.03 -12.34 -21.68
C ARG A 521 6.14 -10.84 -21.85
N LEU A 522 7.01 -10.22 -21.06
CA LEU A 522 7.39 -8.82 -21.23
C LEU A 522 8.90 -8.65 -21.11
N LYS A 523 9.41 -7.57 -21.67
CA LYS A 523 10.77 -7.07 -21.47
C LYS A 523 10.79 -5.56 -21.43
N ILE A 524 11.83 -5.00 -20.81
CA ILE A 524 12.15 -3.58 -20.93
C ILE A 524 13.06 -3.44 -22.16
N ALA A 525 12.52 -2.87 -23.24
CA ALA A 525 13.27 -2.70 -24.49
C ALA A 525 14.16 -1.45 -24.45
N LYS A 526 13.76 -0.44 -23.68
CA LYS A 526 14.53 0.80 -23.49
C LYS A 526 14.31 1.33 -22.08
N LEU A 527 15.38 1.80 -21.45
CA LEU A 527 15.31 2.59 -20.23
C LEU A 527 16.43 3.64 -20.25
N ARG A 528 16.05 4.92 -20.25
CA ARG A 528 16.99 6.04 -20.34
C ARG A 528 17.77 6.21 -19.03
N ALA A 529 19.09 6.39 -19.16
CA ALA A 529 20.01 6.72 -18.07
C ALA A 529 20.09 5.70 -16.91
N ARG A 530 19.67 4.45 -17.11
CA ARG A 530 19.69 3.42 -16.07
C ARG A 530 19.95 2.04 -16.67
N ARG A 531 20.74 1.21 -15.96
CA ARG A 531 20.88 -0.22 -16.29
C ARG A 531 19.57 -0.95 -15.97
N HIS A 532 19.17 -1.85 -16.85
CA HIS A 532 17.95 -2.65 -16.73
C HIS A 532 18.16 -4.07 -17.25
N GLN A 533 17.21 -4.96 -16.98
CA GLN A 533 17.22 -6.31 -17.52
C GLN A 533 16.53 -6.31 -18.89
N GLU A 534 17.27 -6.73 -19.93
CA GLU A 534 16.79 -6.70 -21.32
C GLU A 534 16.10 -8.00 -21.75
N GLY A 535 16.14 -9.03 -20.91
CA GLY A 535 15.60 -10.36 -21.22
C GLY A 535 14.08 -10.45 -21.07
N TRP A 536 13.47 -11.35 -21.86
CA TRP A 536 12.06 -11.66 -21.74
C TRP A 536 11.71 -12.34 -20.41
N SER A 537 10.69 -11.85 -19.75
CA SER A 537 10.15 -12.37 -18.51
C SER A 537 8.73 -12.91 -18.74
N VAL A 538 8.54 -14.19 -18.47
CA VAL A 538 7.23 -14.87 -18.62
C VAL A 538 6.36 -14.58 -17.41
N PHE A 539 5.10 -14.27 -17.65
CA PHE A 539 4.09 -14.02 -16.61
C PHE A 539 2.77 -14.75 -16.90
N ALA A 540 1.92 -14.84 -15.90
CA ALA A 540 0.54 -15.29 -16.04
C ALA A 540 -0.43 -14.20 -15.60
N ILE A 541 -1.69 -14.33 -16.00
CA ILE A 541 -2.81 -13.54 -15.49
C ILE A 541 -3.66 -14.50 -14.68
N GLU A 542 -3.91 -14.16 -13.41
CA GLU A 542 -4.74 -14.96 -12.50
C GLU A 542 -5.90 -14.13 -11.97
N ASP A 543 -7.07 -14.74 -11.87
CA ASP A 543 -8.28 -14.09 -11.36
C ASP A 543 -8.06 -13.60 -9.92
N GLY A 544 -8.51 -12.40 -9.63
CA GLY A 544 -8.34 -11.75 -8.32
C GLY A 544 -6.92 -11.32 -7.97
N LYS A 545 -5.93 -11.54 -8.86
CA LYS A 545 -4.52 -11.16 -8.64
C LYS A 545 -3.92 -10.34 -9.78
N GLY A 546 -4.53 -10.42 -10.97
CA GLY A 546 -4.00 -9.78 -12.17
C GLY A 546 -2.73 -10.45 -12.70
N ILE A 547 -1.75 -9.65 -13.16
CA ILE A 547 -0.47 -10.12 -13.67
C ILE A 547 0.41 -10.62 -12.52
N ILE A 548 0.94 -11.82 -12.67
CA ILE A 548 1.88 -12.43 -11.74
C ILE A 548 3.12 -12.93 -12.49
N PHE A 549 4.28 -12.67 -11.91
CA PHE A 549 5.55 -13.17 -12.42
C PHE A 549 6.03 -14.37 -11.64
N TYR A 550 6.55 -15.37 -12.35
CA TYR A 550 7.17 -16.53 -11.73
C TYR A 550 8.68 -16.30 -11.67
N SER A 551 9.25 -16.30 -10.47
CA SER A 551 10.71 -16.23 -10.37
C SER A 551 11.33 -17.45 -11.04
N LYS A 552 12.04 -17.28 -12.13
CA LYS A 552 12.96 -18.31 -12.63
C LYS A 552 14.17 -18.37 -11.71
N LYS A 553 14.55 -19.58 -11.23
CA LYS A 553 15.93 -19.78 -10.82
C LYS A 553 16.81 -19.47 -12.03
N PRO A 554 17.85 -18.64 -11.89
CA PRO A 554 18.87 -18.58 -12.95
C PRO A 554 19.36 -20.01 -13.19
N LYS A 555 19.29 -20.47 -14.43
CA LYS A 555 20.07 -21.62 -14.84
C LYS A 555 21.52 -21.12 -14.87
N THR A 556 22.33 -21.63 -13.99
CA THR A 556 23.81 -21.60 -14.10
C THR A 556 24.23 -22.23 -15.39
#